data_6dd53054d156a2ab964344fb93979889
#
_entry.id   6dd53054d156a2ab964344fb93979889
#
_cell.length_a   1.000
_cell.length_b   1.000
_cell.length_c   1.000
_cell.angle_alpha   90.00
_cell.angle_beta   90.00
_cell.angle_gamma   90.00
#
_symmetry.space_group_name_H-M   'P 1'
#
loop_
_entity.id
_entity.type
_entity.pdbx_description
1 polymer ?
#
loop_
_entity_poly.entity_id
_entity_poly.type
_entity_poly.pdbx_seq_one_letter_code
_entity_poly.pdbx_strand_id
1 'polypeptide(L)'
;MATLWLCLGLVCPAALGQTTADPGERLTRYYRELYTESKKRFETETNSVEAAWTFAQACFDWADLAAANDAARAEVAQHGISAARRAIALDERCAPAHHYLGLNLGQLARTKMLGALKLLGEMEAAWKKSISLDPNFKFAGAYRSLGMLYRDAPGWPTSLGDRSKARFHLKKAVELAPAYPENQLVLIETYLSWGEKKNAAPLITGLDKILEAARQQLTGDDWALSWGDWEERWKKIKNKYSITAARSPRMTP
;
A
#
# COMPACT_ATOMS: atom_id res chain seq x y z
N MET A 1 11.76 56.51 -58.81
CA MET A 1 12.06 55.06 -58.50
C MET A 1 11.87 54.84 -57.04
N ALA A 2 10.74 54.29 -56.65
CA ALA A 2 10.38 54.07 -55.25
C ALA A 2 10.41 52.53 -54.98
N THR A 3 11.32 52.10 -54.14
CA THR A 3 11.47 50.71 -53.75
C THR A 3 10.60 50.44 -52.51
N LEU A 4 9.56 49.63 -52.67
CA LEU A 4 8.71 49.09 -51.61
C LEU A 4 9.48 48.00 -50.86
N TRP A 5 9.60 48.16 -49.55
CA TRP A 5 10.02 47.11 -48.63
C TRP A 5 8.79 46.40 -48.08
N LEU A 6 8.62 45.10 -48.46
CA LEU A 6 7.65 44.19 -47.83
C LEU A 6 8.24 43.68 -46.53
N CYS A 7 7.64 44.06 -45.40
CA CYS A 7 7.88 43.40 -44.11
C CYS A 7 7.09 42.09 -44.04
N LEU A 8 7.75 40.94 -44.23
CA LEU A 8 7.19 39.63 -43.86
C LEU A 8 7.18 39.52 -42.33
N GLY A 9 5.99 39.58 -41.76
CA GLY A 9 5.79 39.27 -40.33
C GLY A 9 5.99 37.76 -40.12
N LEU A 10 7.04 37.38 -39.40
CA LEU A 10 7.21 36.05 -38.85
C LEU A 10 6.15 35.84 -37.75
N VAL A 11 5.11 35.07 -38.07
CA VAL A 11 4.18 34.53 -37.06
C VAL A 11 4.93 33.44 -36.32
N CYS A 12 5.34 33.75 -35.10
CA CYS A 12 5.87 32.77 -34.18
C CYS A 12 4.74 31.78 -33.84
N PRO A 13 4.88 30.45 -34.06
CA PRO A 13 3.87 29.52 -33.61
C PRO A 13 3.84 29.57 -32.09
N ALA A 14 2.68 29.93 -31.53
CA ALA A 14 2.42 29.86 -30.11
C ALA A 14 2.80 28.46 -29.62
N ALA A 15 3.74 28.38 -28.69
CA ALA A 15 4.07 27.16 -27.99
C ALA A 15 2.77 26.66 -27.34
N LEU A 16 2.25 25.56 -27.86
CA LEU A 16 1.19 24.80 -27.21
C LEU A 16 1.74 24.42 -25.83
N GLY A 17 1.27 25.14 -24.82
CA GLY A 17 1.59 24.84 -23.45
C GLY A 17 1.23 23.38 -23.16
N GLN A 18 2.24 22.56 -22.92
CA GLN A 18 2.05 21.27 -22.28
C GLN A 18 1.46 21.59 -20.92
N THR A 19 0.14 21.47 -20.78
CA THR A 19 -0.50 21.42 -19.48
C THR A 19 0.05 20.17 -18.80
N THR A 20 1.00 20.36 -17.89
CA THR A 20 1.46 19.30 -17.01
C THR A 20 0.25 18.88 -16.21
N ALA A 21 -0.30 17.70 -16.54
CA ALA A 21 -1.43 17.14 -15.80
C ALA A 21 -1.09 17.15 -14.29
N ASP A 22 -2.08 17.47 -13.48
CA ASP A 22 -1.94 17.43 -12.02
C ASP A 22 -1.36 16.06 -11.61
N PRO A 23 -0.36 16.02 -10.72
CA PRO A 23 0.24 14.77 -10.27
C PRO A 23 -0.77 13.72 -9.81
N GLY A 24 -1.88 14.14 -9.19
CA GLY A 24 -2.98 13.27 -8.78
C GLY A 24 -3.73 12.67 -9.97
N GLU A 25 -4.00 13.48 -11.02
CA GLU A 25 -4.63 12.99 -12.24
C GLU A 25 -3.73 12.01 -13.00
N ARG A 26 -2.42 12.27 -13.03
CA ARG A 26 -1.44 11.36 -13.65
C ARG A 26 -1.45 9.99 -12.97
N LEU A 27 -1.38 9.94 -11.65
CA LEU A 27 -1.40 8.70 -10.89
C LEU A 27 -2.73 7.96 -11.03
N THR A 28 -3.84 8.67 -10.97
CA THR A 28 -5.17 8.07 -11.19
C THR A 28 -5.26 7.42 -12.58
N ARG A 29 -4.71 8.08 -13.61
CA ARG A 29 -4.65 7.53 -14.97
C ARG A 29 -3.78 6.28 -15.01
N TYR A 30 -2.58 6.33 -14.46
CA TYR A 30 -1.64 5.21 -14.39
C TYR A 30 -2.28 3.96 -13.78
N TYR A 31 -2.89 4.05 -12.60
CA TYR A 31 -3.52 2.89 -11.95
C TYR A 31 -4.79 2.42 -12.67
N ARG A 32 -5.52 3.33 -13.34
CA ARG A 32 -6.64 2.95 -14.21
C ARG A 32 -6.18 2.13 -15.41
N GLU A 33 -5.09 2.53 -16.04
CA GLU A 33 -4.49 1.81 -17.17
C GLU A 33 -4.02 0.42 -16.73
N LEU A 34 -3.30 0.31 -15.61
CA LEU A 34 -2.90 -0.97 -15.03
C LEU A 34 -4.10 -1.89 -14.75
N TYR A 35 -5.17 -1.35 -14.15
CA TYR A 35 -6.40 -2.11 -13.90
C TYR A 35 -7.02 -2.59 -15.21
N THR A 36 -7.15 -1.73 -16.20
CA THR A 36 -7.79 -2.04 -17.47
C THR A 36 -7.00 -3.08 -18.26
N GLU A 37 -5.68 -2.92 -18.34
CA GLU A 37 -4.81 -3.84 -19.08
C GLU A 37 -4.74 -5.22 -18.39
N SER A 38 -4.56 -5.24 -17.06
CA SER A 38 -4.54 -6.50 -16.31
C SER A 38 -5.89 -7.23 -16.35
N LYS A 39 -7.02 -6.49 -16.36
CA LYS A 39 -8.35 -7.07 -16.56
C LYS A 39 -8.48 -7.75 -17.91
N LYS A 40 -8.08 -7.05 -18.98
CA LYS A 40 -8.09 -7.59 -20.34
C LYS A 40 -7.23 -8.85 -20.43
N ARG A 41 -6.04 -8.82 -19.85
CA ARG A 41 -5.14 -9.97 -19.82
C ARG A 41 -5.75 -11.15 -19.07
N PHE A 42 -6.37 -10.92 -17.92
CA PHE A 42 -7.09 -11.93 -17.13
C PHE A 42 -8.26 -12.57 -17.91
N GLU A 43 -9.01 -11.77 -18.69
CA GLU A 43 -10.14 -12.23 -19.50
C GLU A 43 -9.70 -13.05 -20.73
N THR A 44 -8.54 -12.74 -21.30
CA THR A 44 -8.01 -13.42 -22.50
C THR A 44 -7.11 -14.61 -22.17
N GLU A 45 -6.30 -14.53 -21.11
CA GLU A 45 -5.36 -15.57 -20.69
C GLU A 45 -5.95 -16.42 -19.54
N THR A 46 -7.08 -17.07 -19.77
CA THR A 46 -7.89 -17.71 -18.73
C THR A 46 -7.18 -18.81 -17.92
N ASN A 47 -6.07 -19.38 -18.42
CA ASN A 47 -5.26 -20.39 -17.77
C ASN A 47 -3.91 -19.85 -17.25
N SER A 48 -3.70 -18.53 -17.26
CA SER A 48 -2.50 -17.92 -16.75
C SER A 48 -2.64 -17.57 -15.26
N VAL A 49 -1.85 -18.23 -14.42
CA VAL A 49 -1.74 -17.91 -12.98
C VAL A 49 -1.28 -16.46 -12.79
N GLU A 50 -0.32 -16.04 -13.63
CA GLU A 50 0.24 -14.68 -13.58
C GLU A 50 -0.80 -13.62 -13.94
N ALA A 51 -1.54 -13.80 -15.03
CA ALA A 51 -2.60 -12.87 -15.41
C ALA A 51 -3.67 -12.73 -14.31
N ALA A 52 -3.99 -13.83 -13.63
CA ALA A 52 -4.98 -13.83 -12.57
C ALA A 52 -4.50 -13.11 -11.30
N TRP A 53 -3.30 -13.39 -10.78
CA TRP A 53 -2.86 -12.70 -9.57
C TRP A 53 -2.44 -11.24 -9.83
N THR A 54 -1.93 -10.90 -11.02
CA THR A 54 -1.63 -9.49 -11.38
C THR A 54 -2.90 -8.66 -11.49
N PHE A 55 -3.99 -9.24 -12.00
CA PHE A 55 -5.29 -8.55 -11.96
C PHE A 55 -5.81 -8.39 -10.53
N ALA A 56 -5.63 -9.38 -9.64
CA ALA A 56 -5.96 -9.23 -8.23
C ALA A 56 -5.15 -8.11 -7.55
N GLN A 57 -3.87 -7.95 -7.91
CA GLN A 57 -3.05 -6.82 -7.48
C GLN A 57 -3.62 -5.50 -7.98
N ALA A 58 -3.88 -5.39 -9.28
CA ALA A 58 -4.40 -4.15 -9.87
C ALA A 58 -5.77 -3.75 -9.28
N CYS A 59 -6.61 -4.72 -8.93
CA CYS A 59 -7.86 -4.45 -8.22
C CYS A 59 -7.61 -3.85 -6.83
N PHE A 60 -6.65 -4.38 -6.08
CA PHE A 60 -6.30 -3.83 -4.77
C PHE A 60 -5.79 -2.39 -4.88
N ASP A 61 -4.85 -2.16 -5.80
CA ASP A 61 -4.23 -0.84 -6.02
C ASP A 61 -5.27 0.18 -6.52
N TRP A 62 -6.20 -0.24 -7.36
CA TRP A 62 -7.27 0.61 -7.90
C TRP A 62 -8.39 0.90 -6.90
N ALA A 63 -8.69 -0.03 -5.97
CA ALA A 63 -9.81 0.11 -5.04
C ALA A 63 -9.72 1.34 -4.12
N ASP A 64 -8.53 1.78 -3.76
CA ASP A 64 -8.33 2.98 -2.92
C ASP A 64 -8.37 4.29 -3.72
N LEU A 65 -7.98 4.26 -5.01
CA LEU A 65 -7.88 5.46 -5.84
C LEU A 65 -9.19 5.81 -6.57
N ALA A 66 -9.90 4.78 -7.04
CA ALA A 66 -11.03 4.95 -7.93
C ALA A 66 -12.39 4.81 -7.26
N ALA A 67 -12.40 4.33 -6.02
CA ALA A 67 -13.66 4.12 -5.32
C ALA A 67 -14.27 5.45 -4.89
N ALA A 68 -15.08 6.02 -5.76
CA ALA A 68 -15.89 7.20 -5.44
C ALA A 68 -16.80 6.98 -4.22
N ASN A 69 -17.11 5.71 -3.88
CA ASN A 69 -17.93 5.30 -2.75
C ASN A 69 -17.66 3.82 -2.39
N ASP A 70 -18.26 3.38 -1.28
CA ASP A 70 -18.11 2.01 -0.78
C ASP A 70 -18.64 0.94 -1.75
N ALA A 71 -19.68 1.24 -2.55
CA ALA A 71 -20.20 0.29 -3.52
C ALA A 71 -19.20 0.03 -4.65
N ALA A 72 -18.58 1.08 -5.21
CA ALA A 72 -17.55 0.96 -6.23
C ALA A 72 -16.30 0.24 -5.67
N ARG A 73 -15.89 0.55 -4.43
CA ARG A 73 -14.81 -0.17 -3.74
C ARG A 73 -15.11 -1.66 -3.59
N ALA A 74 -16.33 -2.01 -3.15
CA ALA A 74 -16.75 -3.38 -2.97
C ALA A 74 -16.74 -4.16 -4.29
N GLU A 75 -17.19 -3.55 -5.39
CA GLU A 75 -17.17 -4.15 -6.73
C GLU A 75 -15.75 -4.48 -7.18
N VAL A 76 -14.85 -3.51 -7.14
CA VAL A 76 -13.44 -3.71 -7.51
C VAL A 76 -12.78 -4.78 -6.62
N ALA A 77 -13.03 -4.74 -5.30
CA ALA A 77 -12.51 -5.74 -4.38
C ALA A 77 -13.02 -7.16 -4.70
N GLN A 78 -14.29 -7.31 -5.10
CA GLN A 78 -14.84 -8.60 -5.51
C GLN A 78 -14.21 -9.13 -6.79
N HIS A 79 -13.90 -8.26 -7.77
CA HIS A 79 -13.12 -8.64 -8.94
C HIS A 79 -11.75 -9.18 -8.53
N GLY A 80 -11.05 -8.50 -7.63
CA GLY A 80 -9.75 -8.93 -7.11
C GLY A 80 -9.82 -10.26 -6.34
N ILE A 81 -10.85 -10.47 -5.52
CA ILE A 81 -11.10 -11.74 -4.82
C ILE A 81 -11.32 -12.89 -5.82
N SER A 82 -12.13 -12.65 -6.84
CA SER A 82 -12.41 -13.64 -7.89
C SER A 82 -11.13 -14.02 -8.66
N ALA A 83 -10.35 -13.02 -9.05
CA ALA A 83 -9.08 -13.22 -9.77
C ALA A 83 -8.06 -13.97 -8.91
N ALA A 84 -7.89 -13.59 -7.63
CA ALA A 84 -7.00 -14.29 -6.71
C ALA A 84 -7.41 -15.76 -6.51
N ARG A 85 -8.71 -16.03 -6.33
CA ARG A 85 -9.23 -17.39 -6.22
C ARG A 85 -9.03 -18.20 -7.51
N ARG A 86 -9.14 -17.55 -8.68
CA ARG A 86 -8.80 -18.20 -9.96
C ARG A 86 -7.33 -18.58 -10.03
N ALA A 87 -6.41 -17.68 -9.63
CA ALA A 87 -4.98 -17.97 -9.59
C ALA A 87 -4.67 -19.16 -8.65
N ILE A 88 -5.29 -19.19 -7.46
CA ILE A 88 -5.15 -20.29 -6.49
C ILE A 88 -5.69 -21.62 -7.07
N ALA A 89 -6.80 -21.59 -7.81
CA ALA A 89 -7.36 -22.77 -8.44
C ALA A 89 -6.46 -23.32 -9.56
N LEU A 90 -5.68 -22.48 -10.22
CA LEU A 90 -4.70 -22.86 -11.24
C LEU A 90 -3.39 -23.35 -10.61
N ASP A 91 -2.94 -22.72 -9.53
CA ASP A 91 -1.76 -23.09 -8.75
C ASP A 91 -1.96 -22.70 -7.27
N GLU A 92 -2.21 -23.70 -6.42
CA GLU A 92 -2.39 -23.51 -4.97
C GLU A 92 -1.12 -23.02 -4.25
N ARG A 93 0.04 -23.11 -4.91
CA ARG A 93 1.35 -22.67 -4.39
C ARG A 93 1.71 -21.24 -4.82
N CYS A 94 0.82 -20.52 -5.47
CA CYS A 94 1.02 -19.13 -5.85
C CYS A 94 0.93 -18.20 -4.62
N ALA A 95 2.05 -17.89 -3.97
CA ALA A 95 2.10 -16.98 -2.82
C ALA A 95 1.50 -15.60 -3.10
N PRO A 96 1.76 -14.95 -4.28
CA PRO A 96 1.10 -13.71 -4.67
C PRO A 96 -0.42 -13.77 -4.62
N ALA A 97 -1.02 -14.84 -5.14
CA ALA A 97 -2.48 -14.99 -5.19
C ALA A 97 -3.10 -15.01 -3.77
N HIS A 98 -2.49 -15.74 -2.84
CA HIS A 98 -2.93 -15.74 -1.44
C HIS A 98 -2.74 -14.37 -0.78
N HIS A 99 -1.64 -13.66 -1.08
CA HIS A 99 -1.39 -12.33 -0.55
C HIS A 99 -2.48 -11.34 -0.99
N TYR A 100 -2.75 -11.26 -2.30
CA TYR A 100 -3.74 -10.34 -2.86
C TYR A 100 -5.18 -10.75 -2.57
N LEU A 101 -5.46 -12.04 -2.35
CA LEU A 101 -6.74 -12.47 -1.79
C LEU A 101 -7.02 -11.80 -0.46
N GLY A 102 -6.06 -11.87 0.48
CA GLY A 102 -6.20 -11.23 1.78
C GLY A 102 -6.36 -9.71 1.70
N LEU A 103 -5.61 -9.03 0.82
CA LEU A 103 -5.71 -7.59 0.63
C LEU A 103 -7.08 -7.16 0.06
N ASN A 104 -7.60 -7.85 -0.96
CA ASN A 104 -8.92 -7.56 -1.53
C ASN A 104 -10.06 -7.89 -0.57
N LEU A 105 -9.94 -8.96 0.24
CA LEU A 105 -10.87 -9.22 1.34
C LEU A 105 -10.88 -8.07 2.35
N GLY A 106 -9.71 -7.47 2.64
CA GLY A 106 -9.59 -6.28 3.48
C GLY A 106 -10.30 -5.07 2.88
N GLN A 107 -10.14 -4.81 1.57
CA GLN A 107 -10.89 -3.75 0.89
C GLN A 107 -12.41 -3.97 0.96
N LEU A 108 -12.87 -5.21 0.76
CA LEU A 108 -14.27 -5.55 0.88
C LEU A 108 -14.77 -5.39 2.32
N ALA A 109 -13.98 -5.76 3.33
CA ALA A 109 -14.35 -5.62 4.75
C ALA A 109 -14.59 -4.15 5.14
N ARG A 110 -13.81 -3.21 4.60
CA ARG A 110 -13.96 -1.76 4.84
C ARG A 110 -15.31 -1.20 4.38
N THR A 111 -15.95 -1.83 3.40
CA THR A 111 -17.26 -1.40 2.87
C THR A 111 -18.46 -1.99 3.63
N LYS A 112 -18.20 -2.84 4.62
CA LYS A 112 -19.27 -3.56 5.31
C LYS A 112 -19.44 -3.07 6.75
N MET A 113 -20.62 -2.56 7.08
CA MET A 113 -21.00 -2.28 8.47
C MET A 113 -21.24 -3.58 9.26
N LEU A 114 -21.87 -4.57 8.64
CA LEU A 114 -22.16 -5.89 9.22
C LEU A 114 -21.49 -6.98 8.39
N GLY A 115 -20.99 -8.01 9.06
CA GLY A 115 -20.37 -9.16 8.39
C GLY A 115 -18.86 -9.00 8.07
N ALA A 116 -18.24 -7.84 8.33
CA ALA A 116 -16.80 -7.66 8.18
C ALA A 116 -15.99 -8.72 8.95
N LEU A 117 -16.44 -9.08 10.16
CA LEU A 117 -15.77 -10.07 11.02
C LEU A 117 -15.63 -11.45 10.36
N LYS A 118 -16.57 -11.84 9.48
CA LYS A 118 -16.47 -13.12 8.75
C LYS A 118 -15.30 -13.15 7.77
N LEU A 119 -14.94 -11.97 7.21
CA LEU A 119 -13.83 -11.87 6.26
C LEU A 119 -12.46 -11.94 6.96
N LEU A 120 -12.36 -11.58 8.25
CA LEU A 120 -11.09 -11.55 8.96
C LEU A 120 -10.44 -12.94 9.05
N GLY A 121 -11.22 -14.00 9.23
CA GLY A 121 -10.73 -15.38 9.23
C GLY A 121 -10.16 -15.82 7.88
N GLU A 122 -10.83 -15.43 6.77
CA GLU A 122 -10.31 -15.70 5.42
C GLU A 122 -9.02 -14.90 5.14
N MET A 123 -8.96 -13.63 5.57
CA MET A 123 -7.76 -12.80 5.46
C MET A 123 -6.58 -13.44 6.20
N GLU A 124 -6.81 -13.85 7.45
CA GLU A 124 -5.80 -14.54 8.27
C GLU A 124 -5.28 -15.79 7.59
N ALA A 125 -6.18 -16.66 7.11
CA ALA A 125 -5.83 -17.90 6.43
C ALA A 125 -5.03 -17.64 5.14
N ALA A 126 -5.47 -16.67 4.34
CA ALA A 126 -4.82 -16.30 3.09
C ALA A 126 -3.38 -15.81 3.33
N TRP A 127 -3.16 -14.89 4.28
CA TRP A 127 -1.80 -14.40 4.57
C TRP A 127 -0.91 -15.44 5.24
N LYS A 128 -1.45 -16.32 6.12
CA LYS A 128 -0.69 -17.45 6.65
C LYS A 128 -0.22 -18.39 5.54
N LYS A 129 -1.08 -18.66 4.55
CA LYS A 129 -0.70 -19.49 3.39
C LYS A 129 0.35 -18.78 2.54
N SER A 130 0.19 -17.48 2.25
CA SER A 130 1.21 -16.69 1.54
C SER A 130 2.58 -16.76 2.23
N ILE A 131 2.63 -16.56 3.56
CA ILE A 131 3.86 -16.68 4.37
C ILE A 131 4.50 -18.07 4.25
N SER A 132 3.69 -19.13 4.30
CA SER A 132 4.20 -20.51 4.22
C SER A 132 4.82 -20.84 2.86
N LEU A 133 4.44 -20.11 1.81
CA LEU A 133 4.90 -20.29 0.43
C LEU A 133 6.09 -19.36 0.11
N ASP A 134 5.96 -18.09 0.43
CA ASP A 134 7.03 -17.08 0.29
C ASP A 134 6.93 -16.02 1.39
N PRO A 135 7.71 -16.14 2.46
CA PRO A 135 7.71 -15.18 3.57
C PRO A 135 8.22 -13.79 3.20
N ASN A 136 8.98 -13.67 2.09
CA ASN A 136 9.61 -12.42 1.65
C ASN A 136 8.79 -11.66 0.58
N PHE A 137 7.73 -12.27 0.04
CA PHE A 137 6.94 -11.65 -1.02
C PHE A 137 6.49 -10.23 -0.63
N LYS A 138 6.68 -9.28 -1.58
CA LYS A 138 6.35 -7.85 -1.38
C LYS A 138 6.90 -7.30 -0.06
N PHE A 139 8.20 -7.51 0.17
CA PHE A 139 8.90 -7.02 1.38
C PHE A 139 8.25 -7.53 2.67
N ALA A 140 8.01 -8.82 2.75
CA ALA A 140 7.31 -9.48 3.86
C ALA A 140 5.88 -8.93 4.07
N GLY A 141 5.18 -8.62 2.98
CA GLY A 141 3.87 -7.97 2.99
C GLY A 141 2.80 -8.74 3.75
N ALA A 142 2.79 -10.08 3.66
CA ALA A 142 1.83 -10.90 4.39
C ALA A 142 2.06 -10.87 5.92
N TYR A 143 3.31 -10.79 6.39
CA TYR A 143 3.61 -10.56 7.80
C TYR A 143 3.11 -9.20 8.27
N ARG A 144 3.37 -8.13 7.50
CA ARG A 144 2.86 -6.80 7.82
C ARG A 144 1.34 -6.79 7.90
N SER A 145 0.66 -7.39 6.92
CA SER A 145 -0.80 -7.45 6.86
C SER A 145 -1.40 -8.22 8.05
N LEU A 146 -0.84 -9.37 8.43
CA LEU A 146 -1.26 -10.10 9.63
C LEU A 146 -1.03 -9.30 10.91
N GLY A 147 0.10 -8.61 11.01
CA GLY A 147 0.39 -7.75 12.14
C GLY A 147 -0.65 -6.64 12.29
N MET A 148 -1.02 -5.99 11.20
CA MET A 148 -2.07 -4.97 11.17
C MET A 148 -3.44 -5.58 11.49
N LEU A 149 -3.78 -6.73 10.94
CA LEU A 149 -5.03 -7.44 11.25
C LEU A 149 -5.18 -7.69 12.74
N TYR A 150 -4.16 -8.28 13.39
CA TYR A 150 -4.20 -8.56 14.83
C TYR A 150 -4.18 -7.30 15.68
N ARG A 151 -3.60 -6.19 15.20
CA ARG A 151 -3.60 -4.89 15.87
C ARG A 151 -4.99 -4.24 15.87
N ASP A 152 -5.67 -4.27 14.72
CA ASP A 152 -6.84 -3.45 14.43
C ASP A 152 -8.17 -4.20 14.62
N ALA A 153 -8.16 -5.53 14.58
CA ALA A 153 -9.36 -6.34 14.84
C ALA A 153 -9.78 -6.23 16.33
N PRO A 154 -11.09 -6.33 16.60
CA PRO A 154 -11.55 -6.48 17.99
C PRO A 154 -10.90 -7.69 18.68
N GLY A 155 -10.64 -7.57 19.97
CA GLY A 155 -10.04 -8.66 20.75
C GLY A 155 -10.99 -9.84 20.99
N TRP A 156 -10.39 -10.94 21.48
CA TRP A 156 -11.19 -12.09 21.93
C TRP A 156 -12.17 -11.70 23.06
N PRO A 157 -13.38 -12.25 23.14
CA PRO A 157 -13.95 -13.34 22.31
C PRO A 157 -14.57 -12.87 20.99
N THR A 158 -14.61 -11.56 20.70
CA THR A 158 -15.33 -11.00 19.56
C THR A 158 -14.64 -11.33 18.23
N SER A 159 -13.31 -11.30 18.17
CA SER A 159 -12.54 -11.49 16.95
C SER A 159 -11.08 -11.86 17.21
N LEU A 160 -10.20 -11.62 16.24
CA LEU A 160 -8.81 -12.07 16.15
C LEU A 160 -7.80 -11.13 16.82
N GLY A 161 -8.22 -9.96 17.31
CA GLY A 161 -7.31 -8.94 17.84
C GLY A 161 -6.42 -9.47 18.96
N ASP A 162 -5.09 -9.31 18.81
CA ASP A 162 -4.09 -9.83 19.73
C ASP A 162 -2.79 -9.02 19.61
N ARG A 163 -2.46 -8.23 20.64
CA ARG A 163 -1.25 -7.40 20.65
C ARG A 163 0.04 -8.21 20.54
N SER A 164 0.09 -9.42 21.11
CA SER A 164 1.29 -10.26 21.07
C SER A 164 1.54 -10.79 19.66
N LYS A 165 0.49 -11.28 18.99
CA LYS A 165 0.56 -11.70 17.59
C LYS A 165 0.87 -10.52 16.68
N ALA A 166 0.22 -9.37 16.87
CA ALA A 166 0.51 -8.16 16.11
C ALA A 166 1.99 -7.79 16.18
N ARG A 167 2.54 -7.72 17.39
CA ARG A 167 3.96 -7.43 17.62
C ARG A 167 4.87 -8.43 16.95
N PHE A 168 4.59 -9.72 17.11
CA PHE A 168 5.38 -10.78 16.49
C PHE A 168 5.45 -10.60 14.97
N HIS A 169 4.30 -10.45 14.32
CA HIS A 169 4.23 -10.36 12.86
C HIS A 169 4.85 -9.06 12.32
N LEU A 170 4.61 -7.90 12.96
CA LEU A 170 5.21 -6.64 12.54
C LEU A 170 6.74 -6.62 12.72
N LYS A 171 7.24 -7.16 13.82
CA LYS A 171 8.70 -7.32 14.01
C LYS A 171 9.30 -8.25 12.96
N LYS A 172 8.59 -9.34 12.61
CA LYS A 172 9.06 -10.27 11.60
C LYS A 172 9.10 -9.63 10.21
N ALA A 173 8.14 -8.77 9.88
CA ALA A 173 8.19 -7.99 8.63
C ALA A 173 9.42 -7.06 8.57
N VAL A 174 9.74 -6.37 9.67
CA VAL A 174 10.96 -5.53 9.78
C VAL A 174 12.24 -6.37 9.70
N GLU A 175 12.27 -7.55 10.33
CA GLU A 175 13.42 -8.45 10.29
C GLU A 175 13.72 -8.95 8.87
N LEU A 176 12.69 -9.35 8.13
CA LEU A 176 12.82 -9.89 6.77
C LEU A 176 13.10 -8.82 5.71
N ALA A 177 12.58 -7.62 5.90
CA ALA A 177 12.76 -6.51 4.98
C ALA A 177 13.07 -5.20 5.74
N PRO A 178 14.26 -5.08 6.36
CA PRO A 178 14.59 -3.97 7.25
C PRO A 178 14.73 -2.62 6.52
N ALA A 179 15.05 -2.63 5.23
CA ALA A 179 15.20 -1.44 4.40
C ALA A 179 13.86 -0.93 3.81
N TYR A 180 12.75 -1.65 4.02
CA TYR A 180 11.47 -1.25 3.45
C TYR A 180 10.73 -0.28 4.40
N PRO A 181 10.50 0.99 4.00
CA PRO A 181 9.97 2.04 4.87
C PRO A 181 8.64 1.70 5.52
N GLU A 182 7.70 1.08 4.78
CA GLU A 182 6.38 0.73 5.27
C GLU A 182 6.42 -0.19 6.50
N ASN A 183 7.33 -1.17 6.52
CA ASN A 183 7.47 -2.08 7.67
C ASN A 183 7.88 -1.31 8.93
N GLN A 184 8.82 -0.36 8.79
CA GLN A 184 9.29 0.47 9.89
C GLN A 184 8.19 1.41 10.39
N LEU A 185 7.52 2.12 9.48
CA LEU A 185 6.45 3.05 9.81
C LEU A 185 5.32 2.38 10.57
N VAL A 186 4.81 1.24 10.06
CA VAL A 186 3.72 0.50 10.72
C VAL A 186 4.12 0.04 12.12
N LEU A 187 5.35 -0.44 12.31
CA LEU A 187 5.82 -0.88 13.63
C LEU A 187 5.99 0.30 14.60
N ILE A 188 6.54 1.44 14.13
CA ILE A 188 6.66 2.67 14.92
C ILE A 188 5.27 3.16 15.36
N GLU A 189 4.34 3.29 14.43
CA GLU A 189 2.97 3.75 14.71
C GLU A 189 2.26 2.83 15.70
N THR A 190 2.46 1.53 15.55
CA THR A 190 1.92 0.53 16.46
C THR A 190 2.46 0.72 17.88
N TYR A 191 3.77 0.86 18.07
CA TYR A 191 4.35 1.13 19.38
C TYR A 191 3.88 2.45 19.98
N LEU A 192 3.81 3.51 19.17
CA LEU A 192 3.33 4.82 19.63
C LEU A 192 1.85 4.79 20.02
N SER A 193 1.00 4.05 19.30
CA SER A 193 -0.42 3.88 19.63
C SER A 193 -0.62 3.11 20.94
N TRP A 194 0.29 2.20 21.26
CA TRP A 194 0.26 1.43 22.51
C TRP A 194 0.96 2.16 23.68
N GLY A 195 1.53 3.35 23.46
CA GLY A 195 2.28 4.09 24.47
C GLY A 195 3.71 3.57 24.71
N GLU A 196 4.18 2.65 23.87
CA GLU A 196 5.49 1.98 24.00
C GLU A 196 6.62 2.80 23.38
N LYS A 197 6.79 4.04 23.83
CA LYS A 197 7.77 4.99 23.29
C LYS A 197 9.21 4.48 23.30
N LYS A 198 9.59 3.69 24.32
CA LYS A 198 10.94 3.11 24.41
C LYS A 198 11.22 2.13 23.26
N ASN A 199 10.20 1.39 22.82
CA ASN A 199 10.32 0.46 21.69
C ASN A 199 10.31 1.19 20.34
N ALA A 200 9.62 2.32 20.24
CA ALA A 200 9.58 3.14 19.02
C ALA A 200 10.88 3.93 18.78
N ALA A 201 11.53 4.41 19.85
CA ALA A 201 12.65 5.36 19.78
C ALA A 201 13.81 4.91 18.85
N PRO A 202 14.35 3.67 18.94
CA PRO A 202 15.45 3.25 18.06
C PRO A 202 15.03 3.19 16.58
N LEU A 203 13.78 2.82 16.28
CA LEU A 203 13.24 2.79 14.91
C LEU A 203 13.08 4.21 14.36
N ILE A 204 12.58 5.15 15.17
CA ILE A 204 12.44 6.56 14.81
C ILE A 204 13.80 7.15 14.47
N THR A 205 14.84 6.87 15.27
CA THR A 205 16.19 7.39 15.04
C THR A 205 16.80 6.89 13.72
N GLY A 206 16.46 5.67 13.28
CA GLY A 206 17.02 5.06 12.07
C GLY A 206 16.26 5.37 10.78
N LEU A 207 15.00 5.85 10.87
CA LEU A 207 14.10 5.86 9.73
C LEU A 207 14.48 6.84 8.62
N ASP A 208 15.06 8.03 8.95
CA ASP A 208 15.53 8.98 7.92
C ASP A 208 16.56 8.34 6.98
N LYS A 209 17.50 7.55 7.51
CA LYS A 209 18.51 6.82 6.70
C LYS A 209 17.87 5.75 5.83
N ILE A 210 16.86 5.04 6.35
CA ILE A 210 16.12 4.02 5.59
C ILE A 210 15.37 4.66 4.43
N LEU A 211 14.68 5.77 4.68
CA LEU A 211 13.95 6.52 3.63
C LEU A 211 14.91 7.03 2.56
N GLU A 212 16.08 7.58 2.94
CA GLU A 212 17.09 8.05 2.00
C GLU A 212 17.60 6.91 1.10
N ALA A 213 17.95 5.77 1.70
CA ALA A 213 18.39 4.60 0.94
C ALA A 213 17.30 4.03 0.03
N ALA A 214 16.06 3.98 0.52
CA ALA A 214 14.91 3.48 -0.26
C ALA A 214 14.61 4.36 -1.48
N ARG A 215 14.83 5.69 -1.42
CA ARG A 215 14.63 6.60 -2.56
C ARG A 215 15.50 6.25 -3.77
N GLN A 216 16.63 5.62 -3.57
CA GLN A 216 17.50 5.19 -4.67
C GLN A 216 16.98 3.94 -5.40
N GLN A 217 16.13 3.15 -4.75
CA GLN A 217 15.68 1.85 -5.24
C GLN A 217 14.20 1.84 -5.63
N LEU A 218 13.36 2.55 -4.87
CA LEU A 218 11.91 2.56 -5.03
C LEU A 218 11.48 3.82 -5.78
N THR A 219 11.63 3.80 -7.11
CA THR A 219 11.43 4.96 -8.00
C THR A 219 10.30 4.72 -8.99
N GLY A 220 9.80 5.80 -9.61
CA GLY A 220 8.76 5.74 -10.64
C GLY A 220 7.33 5.81 -10.09
N ASP A 221 6.36 5.73 -11.01
CA ASP A 221 4.94 5.89 -10.69
C ASP A 221 4.40 4.76 -9.80
N ASP A 222 4.98 3.56 -9.87
CA ASP A 222 4.67 2.44 -8.97
C ASP A 222 4.83 2.79 -7.48
N TRP A 223 5.72 3.72 -7.16
CA TRP A 223 6.06 4.08 -5.79
C TRP A 223 5.57 5.47 -5.38
N ALA A 224 5.03 6.25 -6.33
CA ALA A 224 4.68 7.65 -6.07
C ALA A 224 3.65 7.81 -4.95
N LEU A 225 2.62 6.95 -4.91
CA LEU A 225 1.64 6.94 -3.82
C LEU A 225 2.25 6.55 -2.48
N SER A 226 3.08 5.51 -2.49
CA SER A 226 3.77 5.04 -1.28
C SER A 226 4.67 6.13 -0.71
N TRP A 227 5.41 6.85 -1.56
CA TRP A 227 6.24 7.97 -1.13
C TRP A 227 5.43 9.10 -0.52
N GLY A 228 4.31 9.50 -1.12
CA GLY A 228 3.42 10.52 -0.57
C GLY A 228 2.91 10.15 0.83
N ASP A 229 2.45 8.90 1.01
CA ASP A 229 1.98 8.38 2.29
C ASP A 229 3.10 8.29 3.34
N TRP A 230 4.25 7.71 2.99
CA TRP A 230 5.38 7.55 3.92
C TRP A 230 5.89 8.89 4.43
N GLU A 231 6.03 9.90 3.57
CA GLU A 231 6.49 11.24 3.94
C GLU A 231 5.50 11.95 4.87
N GLU A 232 4.20 11.86 4.57
CA GLU A 232 3.17 12.45 5.41
C GLU A 232 3.13 11.79 6.79
N ARG A 233 3.15 10.46 6.86
CA ARG A 233 3.17 9.68 8.11
C ARG A 233 4.42 9.98 8.91
N TRP A 234 5.59 9.99 8.25
CA TRP A 234 6.84 10.33 8.91
C TRP A 234 6.86 11.75 9.48
N LYS A 235 6.35 12.72 8.74
CA LYS A 235 6.18 14.10 9.24
C LYS A 235 5.30 14.15 10.49
N LYS A 236 4.18 13.42 10.49
CA LYS A 236 3.28 13.33 11.67
C LYS A 236 3.99 12.70 12.88
N ILE A 237 4.75 11.62 12.66
CA ILE A 237 5.52 10.95 13.72
C ILE A 237 6.57 11.89 14.31
N LYS A 238 7.39 12.55 13.48
CA LYS A 238 8.42 13.51 13.92
C LYS A 238 7.82 14.63 14.77
N ASN A 239 6.74 15.24 14.32
CA ASN A 239 6.06 16.31 15.04
C ASN A 239 5.57 15.83 16.43
N LYS A 240 4.87 14.70 16.46
CA LYS A 240 4.33 14.15 17.71
C LYS A 240 5.44 13.70 18.69
N TYR A 241 6.51 13.10 18.19
CA TYR A 241 7.63 12.65 19.00
C TYR A 241 8.43 13.83 19.57
N SER A 242 8.72 14.86 18.78
CA SER A 242 9.43 16.06 19.20
C SER A 242 8.67 16.83 20.27
N ILE A 243 7.34 16.99 20.13
CA ILE A 243 6.49 17.64 21.14
C ILE A 243 6.53 16.85 22.46
N THR A 244 6.56 15.53 22.38
CA THR A 244 6.58 14.68 23.58
C THR A 244 7.93 14.73 24.29
N ALA A 245 9.03 14.76 23.55
CA ALA A 245 10.39 14.89 24.11
C ALA A 245 10.59 16.24 24.82
N ALA A 246 10.04 17.32 24.27
CA ALA A 246 10.10 18.66 24.85
C ALA A 246 9.26 18.81 26.14
N ARG A 247 8.23 17.96 26.35
CA ARG A 247 7.37 17.96 27.52
C ARG A 247 7.82 17.03 28.65
N SER A 248 8.81 16.18 28.43
CA SER A 248 9.40 15.38 29.51
C SER A 248 10.28 16.28 30.37
N PRO A 249 10.02 16.43 31.70
CA PRO A 249 10.88 17.22 32.57
C PRO A 249 12.28 16.61 32.52
N ARG A 250 13.30 17.45 32.31
CA ARG A 250 14.69 17.06 32.57
C ARG A 250 14.75 16.66 34.04
N MET A 251 14.92 15.38 34.32
CA MET A 251 15.37 14.97 35.65
C MET A 251 16.75 15.60 35.81
N THR A 252 16.80 16.70 36.57
CA THR A 252 18.05 17.25 37.10
C THR A 252 18.64 16.23 38.07
N PRO A 253 19.97 16.08 38.09
CA PRO A 253 20.69 15.12 38.90
C PRO A 253 20.52 15.36 40.40
#